data_74c37163fe88ed3f93323238b30542cf
#
_entry.id   74c37163fe88ed3f93323238b30542cf
#
_cell.length_a   1.000
_cell.length_b   1.000
_cell.length_c   1.000
_cell.angle_alpha   90.00
_cell.angle_beta   90.00
_cell.angle_gamma   90.00
#
_symmetry.space_group_name_H-M   'P 1'
#
loop_
_entity.id
_entity.type
_entity.pdbx_description
1 polymer ?
#
loop_
_entity_poly.entity_id
_entity_poly.type
_entity_poly.pdbx_seq_one_letter_code
_entity_poly.pdbx_strand_id
1 'polypeptide(L)'
;MQKTFIGKADSPPASVISARPEDFNGDPVSFDHGKPYRPLSQHYRERFGVKVYKVSVSVAQTCPNREGLNGMQVCLFCDEWGSAAYHLQREKPLEEQIRINREVIRQRYRARQFLVYFQAYTNTLGKVQKLQDW
;
A
#
# COMPACT_ATOMS: atom_id res chain seq x y z
N MET A 1 0.54 -16.03 18.80
CA MET A 1 1.95 -15.97 18.31
C MET A 1 2.04 -14.80 17.34
N GLN A 2 2.54 -13.65 17.81
CA GLN A 2 2.75 -12.48 16.96
C GLN A 2 4.02 -12.69 16.14
N LYS A 3 3.91 -12.74 14.82
CA LYS A 3 5.08 -12.72 13.93
C LYS A 3 5.32 -11.29 13.49
N THR A 4 6.29 -10.65 14.11
CA THR A 4 6.78 -9.33 13.70
C THR A 4 7.74 -9.50 12.54
N PHE A 5 7.37 -9.03 11.35
CA PHE A 5 8.26 -8.99 10.19
C PHE A 5 9.08 -7.71 10.21
N ILE A 6 10.26 -7.78 10.82
CA ILE A 6 11.26 -6.72 10.70
C ILE A 6 12.49 -7.35 10.03
N GLY A 7 12.65 -7.04 8.74
CA GLY A 7 13.92 -7.30 8.08
C GLY A 7 14.99 -6.36 8.63
N LYS A 8 15.99 -6.91 9.28
CA LYS A 8 17.17 -6.17 9.74
C LYS A 8 17.89 -5.53 8.54
N ALA A 9 17.76 -4.23 8.43
CA ALA A 9 18.80 -3.36 7.88
C ALA A 9 19.05 -2.35 9.00
N ASP A 10 20.29 -2.06 9.30
CA ASP A 10 20.71 -1.11 10.32
C ASP A 10 20.15 0.28 10.00
N SER A 11 18.98 0.56 10.52
CA SER A 11 18.28 1.82 10.48
C SER A 11 17.37 1.89 11.70
N PRO A 12 17.17 3.05 12.30
CA PRO A 12 16.39 3.18 13.52
C PRO A 12 15.01 2.55 13.35
N PRO A 13 14.40 2.03 14.43
CA PRO A 13 13.14 1.32 14.37
C PRO A 13 12.09 2.19 13.68
N ALA A 14 11.49 1.64 12.64
CA ALA A 14 10.31 2.25 12.04
C ALA A 14 9.22 2.25 13.12
N SER A 15 9.08 3.35 13.85
CA SER A 15 7.90 3.62 14.63
C SER A 15 6.73 3.58 13.63
N VAL A 16 5.79 2.69 13.85
CA VAL A 16 4.51 2.73 13.16
C VAL A 16 3.86 4.04 13.60
N ILE A 17 4.03 5.07 12.79
CA ILE A 17 3.41 6.36 13.04
C ILE A 17 1.97 6.23 12.53
N SER A 18 1.05 5.91 13.42
CA SER A 18 -0.36 6.17 13.15
C SER A 18 -0.53 7.68 13.13
N ALA A 19 -0.83 8.25 11.97
CA ALA A 19 -1.24 9.64 11.89
C ALA A 19 -2.55 9.80 12.68
N ARG A 20 -2.55 10.59 13.74
CA ARG A 20 -3.76 10.91 14.48
C ARG A 20 -4.51 12.03 13.77
N PRO A 21 -5.82 12.14 13.93
CA PRO A 21 -6.60 13.25 13.36
C PRO A 21 -6.06 14.63 13.77
N GLU A 22 -5.47 14.76 14.96
CA GLU A 22 -4.85 15.98 15.46
C GLU A 22 -3.56 16.39 14.71
N ASP A 23 -2.97 15.49 13.94
CA ASP A 23 -1.80 15.81 13.08
C ASP A 23 -2.21 16.57 11.81
N PHE A 24 -3.50 16.72 11.55
CA PHE A 24 -4.08 17.58 10.53
C PHE A 24 -4.43 18.96 11.09
N ASN A 25 -3.42 19.71 11.53
CA ASN A 25 -3.60 21.14 11.68
C ASN A 25 -3.97 21.70 10.32
N GLY A 26 -5.10 22.41 10.26
CA GLY A 26 -5.64 23.02 9.05
C GLY A 26 -4.81 24.18 8.50
N ASP A 27 -3.51 24.12 8.64
CA ASP A 27 -2.61 25.08 8.03
C ASP A 27 -2.74 24.98 6.51
N PRO A 28 -2.88 26.09 5.80
CA PRO A 28 -2.95 26.09 4.36
C PRO A 28 -1.71 25.39 3.82
N VAL A 29 -1.92 24.30 3.09
CA VAL A 29 -0.85 23.56 2.44
C VAL A 29 -0.14 24.52 1.51
N SER A 30 1.01 25.03 1.90
CA SER A 30 1.83 25.84 1.02
C SER A 30 2.36 24.92 -0.08
N PHE A 31 1.89 25.15 -1.30
CA PHE A 31 2.40 24.49 -2.49
C PHE A 31 3.75 25.14 -2.83
N ASP A 32 4.76 24.82 -2.04
CA ASP A 32 6.12 25.26 -2.29
C ASP A 32 6.69 24.46 -3.48
N HIS A 33 7.55 25.07 -4.26
CA HIS A 33 8.24 24.55 -5.45
C HIS A 33 7.54 24.75 -6.81
N GLY A 34 6.62 25.69 -6.96
CA GLY A 34 6.06 26.08 -8.27
C GLY A 34 5.18 25.02 -8.93
N LYS A 35 4.73 24.00 -8.17
CA LYS A 35 3.79 22.99 -8.65
C LYS A 35 2.40 23.24 -8.06
N PRO A 36 1.33 23.07 -8.85
CA PRO A 36 -0.05 23.22 -8.39
C PRO A 36 -0.54 22.04 -7.53
N TYR A 37 0.36 21.16 -7.10
CA TYR A 37 0.08 20.00 -6.25
C TYR A 37 1.30 19.61 -5.42
N ARG A 38 1.07 18.95 -4.29
CA ARG A 38 2.14 18.37 -3.47
C ARG A 38 2.45 16.94 -3.93
N PRO A 39 3.63 16.67 -4.52
CA PRO A 39 3.98 15.32 -4.92
C PRO A 39 4.10 14.39 -3.71
N LEU A 40 3.50 13.20 -3.79
CA LEU A 40 3.60 12.19 -2.73
C LEU A 40 5.07 11.81 -2.44
N SER A 41 5.90 11.81 -3.45
CA SER A 41 7.36 11.57 -3.30
C SER A 41 8.05 12.62 -2.45
N GLN A 42 7.59 13.87 -2.47
CA GLN A 42 8.08 14.93 -1.61
C GLN A 42 7.65 14.69 -0.17
N HIS A 43 6.36 14.43 0.07
CA HIS A 43 5.84 14.08 1.39
C HIS A 43 6.62 12.92 2.02
N TYR A 44 6.94 11.88 1.27
CA TYR A 44 7.71 10.76 1.79
C TYR A 44 9.16 11.14 2.12
N ARG A 45 9.80 11.99 1.32
CA ARG A 45 11.15 12.47 1.65
C ARG A 45 11.18 13.32 2.91
N GLU A 46 10.20 14.19 3.07
CA GLU A 46 10.08 15.03 4.27
C GLU A 46 9.84 14.18 5.52
N ARG A 47 8.96 13.17 5.41
CA ARG A 47 8.60 12.31 6.54
C ARG A 47 9.65 11.26 6.90
N PHE A 48 10.30 10.67 5.91
CA PHE A 48 11.20 9.51 6.10
C PHE A 48 12.68 9.81 5.77
N GLY A 49 12.99 11.01 5.30
CA GLY A 49 14.35 11.40 4.91
C GLY A 49 14.85 10.77 3.62
N VAL A 50 14.13 9.82 3.04
CA VAL A 50 14.51 9.07 1.85
C VAL A 50 13.33 8.83 0.91
N LYS A 51 13.63 8.37 -0.30
CA LYS A 51 12.58 7.91 -1.23
C LYS A 51 11.97 6.61 -0.72
N VAL A 52 10.64 6.58 -0.65
CA VAL A 52 9.85 5.39 -0.36
C VAL A 52 9.20 4.88 -1.64
N TYR A 53 9.25 3.60 -1.88
CA TYR A 53 8.68 2.97 -3.05
C TYR A 53 7.53 2.05 -2.68
N LYS A 54 6.51 2.06 -3.52
CA LYS A 54 5.32 1.23 -3.35
C LYS A 54 5.59 -0.20 -3.80
N VAL A 55 5.33 -1.15 -2.93
CA VAL A 55 5.30 -2.60 -3.22
C VAL A 55 3.83 -3.01 -3.25
N SER A 56 3.31 -3.26 -4.43
CA SER A 56 1.91 -3.67 -4.59
C SER A 56 1.75 -5.16 -4.32
N VAL A 57 0.70 -5.50 -3.59
CA VAL A 57 0.32 -6.89 -3.27
C VAL A 57 -1.18 -7.09 -3.46
N SER A 58 -1.61 -8.30 -3.71
CA SER A 58 -3.01 -8.65 -3.89
C SER A 58 -3.42 -9.78 -2.96
N VAL A 59 -4.40 -9.54 -2.11
CA VAL A 59 -4.94 -10.52 -1.17
C VAL A 59 -6.44 -10.73 -1.34
N ALA A 60 -7.16 -9.71 -1.81
CA ALA A 60 -8.58 -9.79 -2.11
C ALA A 60 -8.81 -10.43 -3.48
N GLN A 61 -9.90 -11.19 -3.60
CA GLN A 61 -10.29 -11.85 -4.84
C GLN A 61 -11.54 -11.23 -5.46
N THR A 62 -12.27 -10.45 -4.68
CA THR A 62 -13.51 -9.80 -5.09
C THR A 62 -13.80 -8.54 -4.25
N CYS A 63 -14.89 -7.86 -4.54
CA CYS A 63 -15.33 -6.69 -3.78
C CYS A 63 -16.86 -6.64 -3.70
N PRO A 64 -17.43 -5.82 -2.80
CA PRO A 64 -18.88 -5.69 -2.63
C PRO A 64 -19.62 -5.39 -3.93
N ASN A 65 -19.04 -4.55 -4.79
CA ASN A 65 -19.63 -4.18 -6.08
C ASN A 65 -19.73 -5.38 -7.03
N ARG A 66 -18.69 -6.22 -7.09
CA ARG A 66 -18.70 -7.43 -7.93
C ARG A 66 -19.64 -8.49 -7.42
N GLU A 67 -19.79 -8.58 -6.11
CA GLU A 67 -20.74 -9.51 -5.46
C GLU A 67 -22.19 -9.00 -5.52
N GLY A 68 -22.41 -7.80 -6.06
CA GLY A 68 -23.75 -7.21 -6.14
C GLY A 68 -24.36 -6.88 -4.77
N LEU A 69 -23.54 -6.76 -3.72
CA LEU A 69 -24.01 -6.47 -2.38
C LEU A 69 -24.75 -5.14 -2.34
N ASN A 70 -25.92 -5.12 -1.68
CA ASN A 70 -26.78 -3.93 -1.60
C ASN A 70 -27.19 -3.32 -2.96
N GLY A 71 -27.29 -4.15 -4.00
CA GLY A 71 -27.63 -3.69 -5.35
C GLY A 71 -26.50 -2.94 -6.07
N MET A 72 -25.28 -2.99 -5.56
CA MET A 72 -24.13 -2.36 -6.22
C MET A 72 -23.83 -3.04 -7.55
N GLN A 73 -23.38 -2.24 -8.51
CA GLN A 73 -22.92 -2.73 -9.80
C GLN A 73 -21.40 -2.70 -9.88
N VAL A 74 -20.84 -3.49 -10.80
CA VAL A 74 -19.42 -3.47 -11.10
C VAL A 74 -18.99 -2.07 -11.55
N CYS A 75 -17.92 -1.56 -10.98
CA CYS A 75 -17.37 -0.26 -11.34
C CYS A 75 -16.94 -0.23 -12.80
N LEU A 76 -17.34 0.79 -13.54
CA LEU A 76 -17.05 0.96 -14.98
C LEU A 76 -15.54 1.04 -15.30
N PHE A 77 -14.73 1.46 -14.32
CA PHE A 77 -13.27 1.59 -14.45
C PHE A 77 -12.50 0.36 -13.97
N CYS A 78 -13.20 -0.69 -13.54
CA CYS A 78 -12.59 -1.86 -12.95
C CYS A 78 -12.54 -3.01 -13.97
N ASP A 79 -11.35 -3.45 -14.31
CA ASP A 79 -11.16 -4.63 -15.15
C ASP A 79 -11.50 -5.94 -14.40
N GLU A 80 -11.39 -7.06 -15.08
CA GLU A 80 -11.65 -8.39 -14.50
C GLU A 80 -10.71 -8.74 -13.34
N TRP A 81 -9.56 -8.08 -13.25
CA TRP A 81 -8.52 -8.30 -12.24
C TRP A 81 -8.59 -7.32 -11.06
N GLY A 82 -9.63 -6.46 -11.03
CA GLY A 82 -9.80 -5.47 -9.97
C GLY A 82 -8.75 -4.37 -10.01
N SER A 83 -8.29 -4.00 -11.21
CA SER A 83 -7.22 -3.03 -11.46
C SER A 83 -5.89 -3.42 -10.79
N ALA A 84 -5.65 -4.70 -10.60
CA ALA A 84 -4.39 -5.22 -10.12
C ALA A 84 -3.28 -4.98 -11.15
N ALA A 85 -2.07 -4.72 -10.68
CA ALA A 85 -0.93 -4.71 -11.59
C ALA A 85 -0.72 -6.13 -12.16
N TYR A 86 -0.56 -6.22 -13.47
CA TYR A 86 -0.47 -7.49 -14.20
C TYR A 86 0.61 -8.46 -13.67
N HIS A 87 1.67 -7.93 -13.12
CA HIS A 87 2.78 -8.69 -12.57
C HIS A 87 2.58 -9.18 -11.12
N LEU A 88 1.44 -8.86 -10.50
CA LEU A 88 1.15 -9.34 -9.14
C LEU A 88 0.91 -10.84 -9.16
N GLN A 89 1.74 -11.56 -8.44
CA GLN A 89 1.63 -13.02 -8.30
C GLN A 89 0.57 -13.35 -7.24
N ARG A 90 -0.70 -13.13 -7.59
CA ARG A 90 -1.86 -13.22 -6.69
C ARG A 90 -2.03 -14.57 -6.01
N GLU A 91 -1.53 -15.63 -6.64
CA GLU A 91 -1.61 -17.00 -6.13
C GLU A 91 -0.60 -17.29 -5.03
N LYS A 92 0.41 -16.43 -4.90
CA LYS A 92 1.44 -16.60 -3.90
C LYS A 92 1.00 -16.05 -2.53
N PRO A 93 1.51 -16.64 -1.44
CA PRO A 93 1.34 -16.08 -0.11
C PRO A 93 1.77 -14.61 -0.05
N LEU A 94 1.12 -13.82 0.80
CA LEU A 94 1.40 -12.38 0.93
C LEU A 94 2.88 -12.08 1.17
N GLU A 95 3.51 -12.85 2.05
CA GLU A 95 4.95 -12.72 2.36
C GLU A 95 5.83 -12.88 1.12
N GLU A 96 5.49 -13.84 0.29
CA GLU A 96 6.24 -14.10 -0.93
C GLU A 96 6.02 -13.01 -1.98
N GLN A 97 4.79 -12.52 -2.12
CA GLN A 97 4.50 -11.38 -2.98
C GLN A 97 5.33 -10.15 -2.56
N ILE A 98 5.36 -9.84 -1.26
CA ILE A 98 6.15 -8.73 -0.73
C ILE A 98 7.64 -8.94 -1.04
N ARG A 99 8.17 -10.12 -0.78
CA ARG A 99 9.58 -10.44 -1.01
C ARG A 99 9.98 -10.25 -2.46
N ILE A 100 9.22 -10.83 -3.39
CA ILE A 100 9.51 -10.77 -4.83
C ILE A 100 9.41 -9.33 -5.34
N ASN A 101 8.29 -8.67 -5.08
CA ASN A 101 8.03 -7.33 -5.59
C ASN A 101 8.99 -6.29 -5.00
N ARG A 102 9.34 -6.46 -3.72
CA ARG A 102 10.37 -5.63 -3.07
C ARG A 102 11.72 -5.77 -3.76
N GLU A 103 12.13 -6.99 -4.09
CA GLU A 103 13.42 -7.23 -4.73
C GLU A 103 13.47 -6.62 -6.15
N VAL A 104 12.42 -6.77 -6.93
CA VAL A 104 12.29 -6.13 -8.26
C VAL A 104 12.45 -4.61 -8.16
N ILE A 105 11.75 -3.98 -7.20
CA ILE A 105 11.80 -2.53 -7.01
C ILE A 105 13.17 -2.10 -6.49
N ARG A 106 13.75 -2.88 -5.58
CA ARG A 106 15.10 -2.63 -5.04
C ARG A 106 16.15 -2.61 -6.14
N GLN A 107 16.14 -3.61 -7.00
CA GLN A 107 17.09 -3.71 -8.12
C GLN A 107 16.89 -2.58 -9.12
N ARG A 108 15.65 -2.30 -9.51
CA ARG A 108 15.33 -1.31 -10.54
C ARG A 108 15.61 0.14 -10.10
N TYR A 109 15.30 0.46 -8.85
CA TYR A 109 15.31 1.84 -8.33
C TYR A 109 16.33 2.09 -7.22
N ARG A 110 17.12 1.08 -6.83
CA ARG A 110 18.01 1.11 -5.67
C ARG A 110 17.28 1.56 -4.40
N ALA A 111 16.03 1.10 -4.27
CA ALA A 111 15.13 1.49 -3.19
C ALA A 111 15.60 0.92 -1.86
N ARG A 112 15.49 1.72 -0.78
CA ARG A 112 15.86 1.33 0.58
C ARG A 112 14.65 1.21 1.50
N GLN A 113 13.61 2.00 1.24
CA GLN A 113 12.37 1.96 2.03
C GLN A 113 11.16 1.67 1.14
N PHE A 114 10.21 0.96 1.71
CA PHE A 114 9.08 0.42 0.99
C PHE A 114 7.79 0.65 1.78
N LEU A 115 6.72 0.89 1.04
CA LEU A 115 5.35 0.91 1.50
C LEU A 115 4.61 -0.26 0.85
N VAL A 116 3.97 -1.10 1.64
CA VAL A 116 3.10 -2.15 1.11
C VAL A 116 1.76 -1.52 0.73
N TYR A 117 1.34 -1.76 -0.50
CA TYR A 117 0.10 -1.25 -1.06
C TYR A 117 -0.80 -2.40 -1.48
N PHE A 118 -1.87 -2.58 -0.75
CA PHE A 118 -2.90 -3.57 -1.05
C PHE A 118 -3.74 -3.08 -2.21
N GLN A 119 -3.57 -3.70 -3.37
CA GLN A 119 -4.29 -3.36 -4.58
C GLN A 119 -4.91 -4.62 -5.18
N ALA A 120 -5.96 -4.46 -5.88
CA ALA A 120 -7.02 -5.29 -6.38
C ALA A 120 -8.19 -5.35 -5.39
N TYR A 121 -9.34 -5.00 -5.92
CA TYR A 121 -10.62 -5.09 -5.22
C TYR A 121 -10.69 -4.33 -3.89
N THR A 122 -11.61 -4.74 -3.03
CA THR A 122 -11.76 -4.23 -1.67
C THR A 122 -11.14 -5.20 -0.68
N ASN A 123 -10.02 -4.80 -0.08
CA ASN A 123 -9.24 -5.69 0.79
C ASN A 123 -9.89 -5.96 2.14
N THR A 124 -10.93 -5.22 2.51
CA THR A 124 -11.66 -5.38 3.77
C THR A 124 -12.95 -6.20 3.65
N LEU A 125 -13.25 -6.75 2.47
CA LEU A 125 -14.39 -7.65 2.29
C LEU A 125 -14.01 -9.05 2.77
N GLY A 126 -14.50 -9.44 3.93
CA GLY A 126 -14.25 -10.77 4.48
C GLY A 126 -14.44 -10.85 5.99
N LYS A 127 -14.14 -12.00 6.54
CA LYS A 127 -14.17 -12.22 7.99
C LYS A 127 -13.01 -11.47 8.65
N VAL A 128 -13.26 -10.88 9.82
CA VAL A 128 -12.24 -10.13 10.59
C VAL A 128 -11.01 -10.99 10.86
N GLN A 129 -11.16 -12.27 11.14
CA GLN A 129 -10.05 -13.18 11.36
C GLN A 129 -9.08 -13.21 10.16
N LYS A 130 -9.60 -13.27 8.95
CA LYS A 130 -8.77 -13.25 7.73
C LYS A 130 -7.98 -11.95 7.58
N LEU A 131 -8.56 -10.82 8.01
CA LEU A 131 -7.86 -9.53 8.00
C LEU A 131 -6.75 -9.46 9.04
N GLN A 132 -6.92 -10.15 10.17
CA GLN A 132 -5.92 -10.24 11.23
C GLN A 132 -4.73 -11.16 10.85
N ASP A 133 -4.95 -12.10 9.93
CA ASP A 133 -3.94 -13.03 9.45
C ASP A 133 -3.00 -12.40 8.41
N TRP A 134 -3.33 -11.21 7.91
CA TRP A 134 -2.52 -10.43 6.96
C TRP A 134 -1.58 -9.47 7.69
#